data_871ed16b7ed6affb0de63e2dbdeb822b
#
_entry.id   871ed16b7ed6affb0de63e2dbdeb822b
#
_cell.length_a   1.000
_cell.length_b   1.000
_cell.length_c   1.000
_cell.angle_alpha   90.00
_cell.angle_beta   90.00
_cell.angle_gamma   90.00
#
_symmetry.space_group_name_H-M   'P 1'
#
loop_
_entity.id
_entity.type
_entity.pdbx_description
1 polymer ?
#
loop_
_entity_poly.entity_id
_entity_poly.type
_entity_poly.pdbx_seq_one_letter_code
_entity_poly.pdbx_strand_id
1 'polypeptide(L)'
;MSKIITLRKGLDINLVGKPQESLADAPQASEYALSPLDFEGVTPKLLVKEGDRVKAGTPLFFNKYNERVLFTSPVSGTVAAVNRGEKRKVLSVTVTPDASQEYEEFEKTDLGSASREQIVSLLLRSGLWPMIVQRPYGIIADPSDTPKAVFISAFDSAPLAPDYNFVLKAEQKNLQTGIDVMRKLTPGKVHLSVRAKAEGQMPSLKGAELHAFAGKHPVGNVGVQIHHVDP
;
A
#
# COMPACT_ATOMS: atom_id res chain seq x y z
N MET A 1 -18.84 3.81 21.36
CA MET A 1 -17.37 3.84 21.52
C MET A 1 -16.87 2.40 21.39
N SER A 2 -15.93 2.17 20.50
CA SER A 2 -15.29 0.87 20.36
C SER A 2 -14.46 0.56 21.62
N LYS A 3 -14.30 -0.73 21.94
CA LYS A 3 -13.47 -1.16 23.07
C LYS A 3 -12.01 -0.85 22.73
N ILE A 4 -11.32 -0.06 23.58
CA ILE A 4 -9.90 0.25 23.40
C ILE A 4 -9.06 -0.98 23.73
N ILE A 5 -8.26 -1.43 22.77
CA ILE A 5 -7.27 -2.50 22.94
C ILE A 5 -5.96 -1.85 23.38
N THR A 6 -5.51 -2.15 24.59
CA THR A 6 -4.30 -1.53 25.15
C THR A 6 -3.16 -2.52 25.23
N LEU A 7 -2.05 -2.25 24.54
CA LEU A 7 -0.81 -2.98 24.67
C LEU A 7 -0.02 -2.46 25.89
N ARG A 8 0.24 -3.34 26.84
CA ARG A 8 0.99 -3.02 28.07
C ARG A 8 2.51 -3.12 27.88
N LYS A 9 2.97 -3.97 26.95
CA LYS A 9 4.38 -4.19 26.65
C LYS A 9 4.74 -3.44 25.36
N GLY A 10 5.91 -2.83 25.37
CA GLY A 10 6.42 -2.10 24.22
C GLY A 10 7.44 -1.05 24.64
N LEU A 11 8.08 -0.43 23.66
CA LEU A 11 9.10 0.60 23.87
C LEU A 11 8.92 1.71 22.85
N ASP A 12 8.93 2.95 23.32
CA ASP A 12 8.98 4.13 22.46
C ASP A 12 10.40 4.71 22.49
N ILE A 13 10.88 5.17 21.33
CA ILE A 13 12.09 5.98 21.24
C ILE A 13 11.66 7.43 21.37
N ASN A 14 12.04 8.07 22.45
CA ASN A 14 11.72 9.48 22.70
C ASN A 14 12.66 10.38 21.89
N LEU A 15 12.11 11.02 20.88
CA LEU A 15 12.81 12.03 20.10
C LEU A 15 12.47 13.42 20.63
N VAL A 16 13.43 14.35 20.53
CA VAL A 16 13.22 15.77 20.87
C VAL A 16 12.48 16.45 19.73
N GLY A 17 11.39 17.14 20.05
CA GLY A 17 10.54 17.84 19.07
C GLY A 17 9.45 16.96 18.47
N LYS A 18 8.64 17.59 17.62
CA LYS A 18 7.57 16.94 16.84
C LYS A 18 7.58 17.52 15.43
N PRO A 19 7.24 16.72 14.41
CA PRO A 19 7.05 17.26 13.06
C PRO A 19 5.89 18.28 13.08
N GLN A 20 6.02 19.32 12.26
CA GLN A 20 4.92 20.26 12.04
C GLN A 20 3.88 19.59 11.13
N GLU A 21 2.60 19.81 11.45
CA GLU A 21 1.49 19.38 10.58
C GLU A 21 1.33 20.38 9.43
N SER A 22 2.23 20.28 8.46
CA SER A 22 2.25 21.11 7.26
C SER A 22 2.45 20.27 6.01
N LEU A 23 1.74 20.62 4.94
CA LEU A 23 2.00 20.08 3.61
C LEU A 23 3.04 20.96 2.93
N ALA A 24 4.02 20.35 2.28
CA ALA A 24 5.01 21.03 1.48
C ALA A 24 5.06 20.41 0.09
N ASP A 25 5.15 21.26 -0.93
CA ASP A 25 5.36 20.80 -2.29
C ASP A 25 6.81 20.31 -2.44
N ALA A 26 6.96 19.04 -2.80
CA ALA A 26 8.28 18.50 -3.11
C ALA A 26 8.67 18.87 -4.55
N PRO A 27 9.94 19.28 -4.80
CA PRO A 27 10.40 19.47 -6.16
C PRO A 27 10.33 18.16 -6.93
N GLN A 28 10.02 18.24 -8.23
CA GLN A 28 10.02 17.07 -9.09
C GLN A 28 11.44 16.44 -9.09
N ALA A 29 11.50 15.13 -8.84
CA ALA A 29 12.75 14.40 -8.92
C ALA A 29 13.20 14.26 -10.37
N SER A 30 14.52 14.26 -10.60
CA SER A 30 15.10 14.04 -11.93
C SER A 30 14.94 12.60 -12.41
N GLU A 31 14.78 11.66 -11.49
CA GLU A 31 14.61 10.22 -11.77
C GLU A 31 13.74 9.57 -10.72
N TYR A 32 13.00 8.54 -11.13
CA TYR A 32 12.21 7.66 -10.26
C TYR A 32 12.67 6.22 -10.46
N ALA A 33 12.86 5.50 -9.39
CA ALA A 33 13.31 4.12 -9.44
C ALA A 33 12.31 3.18 -8.75
N LEU A 34 11.96 2.07 -9.41
CA LEU A 34 11.20 0.99 -8.80
C LEU A 34 12.16 -0.18 -8.50
N SER A 35 12.28 -0.52 -7.22
CA SER A 35 13.16 -1.59 -6.73
C SER A 35 12.36 -2.88 -6.46
N PRO A 36 12.69 -4.00 -7.12
CA PRO A 36 12.11 -5.29 -6.76
C PRO A 36 12.47 -5.75 -5.35
N LEU A 37 13.54 -5.18 -4.76
CA LEU A 37 14.02 -5.54 -3.43
C LEU A 37 13.12 -5.02 -2.30
N ASP A 38 12.26 -4.04 -2.60
CA ASP A 38 11.29 -3.50 -1.64
C ASP A 38 10.10 -4.46 -1.43
N PHE A 39 10.01 -5.52 -2.24
CA PHE A 39 8.95 -6.51 -2.19
C PHE A 39 9.50 -7.89 -1.83
N GLU A 40 9.17 -8.39 -0.66
CA GLU A 40 9.65 -9.67 -0.16
C GLU A 40 9.28 -10.84 -1.10
N GLY A 41 10.26 -11.68 -1.42
CA GLY A 41 10.08 -12.87 -2.25
C GLY A 41 9.91 -12.62 -3.75
N VAL A 42 10.02 -11.37 -4.23
CA VAL A 42 9.86 -11.05 -5.66
C VAL A 42 11.14 -11.35 -6.44
N THR A 43 10.98 -12.13 -7.51
CA THR A 43 11.99 -12.32 -8.53
C THR A 43 11.52 -11.66 -9.83
N PRO A 44 12.11 -10.50 -10.23
CA PRO A 44 11.58 -9.73 -11.34
C PRO A 44 11.89 -10.38 -12.71
N LYS A 45 10.90 -10.34 -13.60
CA LYS A 45 11.02 -10.55 -15.03
C LYS A 45 10.68 -9.24 -15.74
N LEU A 46 11.67 -8.65 -16.40
CA LEU A 46 11.53 -7.36 -17.07
C LEU A 46 10.57 -7.44 -18.26
N LEU A 47 9.75 -6.42 -18.40
CA LEU A 47 8.88 -6.15 -19.55
C LEU A 47 9.39 -4.99 -20.40
N VAL A 48 10.38 -4.24 -19.89
CA VAL A 48 10.95 -3.07 -20.54
C VAL A 48 12.46 -3.19 -20.62
N LYS A 49 13.06 -2.38 -21.50
CA LYS A 49 14.50 -2.16 -21.65
C LYS A 49 14.83 -0.67 -21.61
N GLU A 50 16.08 -0.35 -21.47
CA GLU A 50 16.58 1.03 -21.55
C GLU A 50 16.18 1.68 -22.89
N GLY A 51 15.72 2.91 -22.81
CA GLY A 51 15.20 3.68 -23.93
C GLY A 51 13.72 3.52 -24.22
N ASP A 52 13.03 2.55 -23.61
CA ASP A 52 11.58 2.37 -23.81
C ASP A 52 10.79 3.54 -23.19
N ARG A 53 9.74 3.95 -23.90
CA ARG A 53 8.77 4.93 -23.39
C ARG A 53 7.71 4.24 -22.55
N VAL A 54 7.36 4.83 -21.41
CA VAL A 54 6.36 4.33 -20.46
C VAL A 54 5.44 5.44 -20.01
N LYS A 55 4.21 5.08 -19.67
CA LYS A 55 3.25 5.93 -18.95
C LYS A 55 3.27 5.60 -17.45
N ALA A 56 2.77 6.48 -16.62
CA ALA A 56 2.45 6.13 -15.25
C ALA A 56 1.41 4.99 -15.25
N GLY A 57 1.73 3.84 -14.67
CA GLY A 57 0.92 2.63 -14.73
C GLY A 57 1.40 1.57 -15.73
N THR A 58 2.31 1.90 -16.67
CA THR A 58 2.88 0.89 -17.58
C THR A 58 3.69 -0.15 -16.80
N PRO A 59 3.45 -1.47 -16.99
CA PRO A 59 4.21 -2.51 -16.30
C PRO A 59 5.70 -2.50 -16.67
N LEU A 60 6.58 -2.40 -15.66
CA LEU A 60 8.04 -2.46 -15.83
C LEU A 60 8.57 -3.90 -15.70
N PHE A 61 8.02 -4.66 -14.78
CA PHE A 61 8.34 -6.06 -14.58
C PHE A 61 7.17 -6.79 -13.87
N PHE A 62 7.24 -8.12 -13.87
CA PHE A 62 6.33 -8.98 -13.13
C PHE A 62 7.11 -9.95 -12.22
N ASN A 63 6.40 -10.58 -11.28
CA ASN A 63 7.00 -11.61 -10.44
C ASN A 63 7.10 -12.94 -11.21
N LYS A 64 8.30 -13.49 -11.36
CA LYS A 64 8.56 -14.76 -12.06
C LYS A 64 7.66 -15.93 -11.61
N TYR A 65 7.30 -15.94 -10.32
CA TYR A 65 6.49 -17.02 -9.74
C TYR A 65 4.99 -16.78 -9.82
N ASN A 66 4.58 -15.57 -10.20
CA ASN A 66 3.19 -15.23 -10.50
C ASN A 66 3.16 -14.07 -11.50
N GLU A 67 3.05 -14.39 -12.78
CA GLU A 67 3.11 -13.42 -13.89
C GLU A 67 1.96 -12.40 -13.87
N ARG A 68 0.88 -12.68 -13.13
CA ARG A 68 -0.24 -11.75 -12.98
C ARG A 68 0.11 -10.57 -12.09
N VAL A 69 1.12 -10.70 -11.22
CA VAL A 69 1.54 -9.64 -10.29
C VAL A 69 2.49 -8.69 -10.99
N LEU A 70 1.95 -7.57 -11.44
CA LEU A 70 2.65 -6.53 -12.19
C LEU A 70 3.15 -5.43 -11.26
N PHE A 71 4.31 -4.87 -11.63
CA PHE A 71 4.95 -3.73 -10.98
C PHE A 71 5.07 -2.62 -12.00
N THR A 72 4.37 -1.52 -11.77
CA THR A 72 4.14 -0.47 -12.77
C THR A 72 4.98 0.78 -12.52
N SER A 73 5.26 1.53 -13.59
CA SER A 73 5.96 2.79 -13.50
C SER A 73 5.17 3.81 -12.67
N PRO A 74 5.81 4.51 -11.73
CA PRO A 74 5.18 5.57 -10.96
C PRO A 74 4.97 6.87 -11.77
N VAL A 75 5.68 7.02 -12.89
CA VAL A 75 5.67 8.23 -13.73
C VAL A 75 5.66 7.86 -15.21
N SER A 76 5.19 8.78 -16.06
CA SER A 76 5.47 8.68 -17.49
C SER A 76 6.86 9.22 -17.82
N GLY A 77 7.51 8.60 -18.79
CA GLY A 77 8.86 9.01 -19.15
C GLY A 77 9.60 7.98 -20.00
N THR A 78 10.91 8.02 -19.91
CA THR A 78 11.80 7.08 -20.59
C THR A 78 12.57 6.23 -19.58
N VAL A 79 12.61 4.92 -19.79
CA VAL A 79 13.43 4.02 -18.99
C VAL A 79 14.90 4.38 -19.17
N ALA A 80 15.48 5.00 -18.15
CA ALA A 80 16.86 5.50 -18.18
C ALA A 80 17.86 4.37 -17.97
N ALA A 81 17.57 3.46 -17.03
CA ALA A 81 18.49 2.38 -16.70
C ALA A 81 17.77 1.16 -16.10
N VAL A 82 18.33 -0.01 -16.32
CA VAL A 82 18.05 -1.25 -15.58
C VAL A 82 19.29 -1.58 -14.75
N ASN A 83 19.30 -1.12 -13.51
CA ASN A 83 20.42 -1.32 -12.60
C ASN A 83 20.51 -2.78 -12.16
N ARG A 84 21.72 -3.35 -12.29
CA ARG A 84 21.99 -4.74 -11.97
C ARG A 84 23.14 -4.87 -10.98
N GLY A 85 22.98 -5.75 -10.02
CA GLY A 85 24.02 -6.16 -9.09
C GLY A 85 24.70 -7.47 -9.50
N GLU A 86 25.31 -8.11 -8.50
CA GLU A 86 25.94 -9.42 -8.68
C GLU A 86 25.00 -10.45 -9.28
N LYS A 87 25.56 -11.36 -10.07
CA LYS A 87 24.82 -12.43 -10.77
C LYS A 87 23.64 -11.91 -11.60
N ARG A 88 23.77 -10.66 -12.11
CA ARG A 88 22.76 -9.99 -12.96
C ARG A 88 21.42 -9.74 -12.24
N LYS A 89 21.39 -9.75 -10.90
CA LYS A 89 20.20 -9.45 -10.10
C LYS A 89 19.72 -8.03 -10.43
N VAL A 90 18.45 -7.86 -10.79
CA VAL A 90 17.86 -6.53 -11.00
C VAL A 90 17.73 -5.85 -9.64
N LEU A 91 18.34 -4.68 -9.50
CA LEU A 91 18.27 -3.84 -8.29
C LEU A 91 17.16 -2.80 -8.41
N SER A 92 17.08 -2.15 -9.59
CA SER A 92 16.02 -1.19 -9.86
C SER A 92 15.81 -0.98 -11.36
N VAL A 93 14.64 -0.49 -11.72
CA VAL A 93 14.34 0.10 -13.03
C VAL A 93 14.13 1.59 -12.81
N THR A 94 14.94 2.41 -13.46
CA THR A 94 14.93 3.87 -13.32
C THR A 94 14.24 4.51 -14.52
N VAL A 95 13.36 5.48 -14.26
CA VAL A 95 12.63 6.23 -15.29
C VAL A 95 12.92 7.71 -15.11
N THR A 96 13.38 8.38 -16.18
CA THR A 96 13.45 9.84 -16.26
C THR A 96 12.07 10.36 -16.61
N PRO A 97 11.44 11.19 -15.75
CA PRO A 97 10.06 11.61 -15.94
C PRO A 97 9.89 12.62 -17.08
N ASP A 98 8.72 12.60 -17.67
CA ASP A 98 8.28 13.67 -18.57
C ASP A 98 7.90 14.94 -17.81
N ALA A 99 8.00 16.09 -18.47
CA ALA A 99 7.53 17.36 -17.92
C ALA A 99 5.98 17.36 -17.72
N SER A 100 5.25 16.66 -18.59
CA SER A 100 3.81 16.46 -18.50
C SER A 100 3.53 14.97 -18.36
N GLN A 101 2.84 14.58 -17.31
CA GLN A 101 2.60 13.17 -17.01
C GLN A 101 1.46 12.60 -17.85
N GLU A 102 1.69 11.43 -18.44
CA GLU A 102 0.71 10.59 -19.10
C GLU A 102 0.40 9.37 -18.25
N TYR A 103 -0.85 8.91 -18.27
CA TYR A 103 -1.32 7.80 -17.45
C TYR A 103 -1.86 6.67 -18.32
N GLU A 104 -1.68 5.43 -17.84
CA GLU A 104 -2.44 4.30 -18.37
C GLU A 104 -3.91 4.46 -17.97
N GLU A 105 -4.80 4.24 -18.90
CA GLU A 105 -6.23 4.29 -18.65
C GLU A 105 -6.78 2.90 -18.34
N PHE A 106 -7.52 2.81 -17.24
CA PHE A 106 -8.21 1.58 -16.84
C PHE A 106 -9.73 1.78 -16.98
N GLU A 107 -10.43 0.69 -17.30
CA GLU A 107 -11.89 0.71 -17.36
C GLU A 107 -12.49 1.14 -16.03
N LYS A 108 -13.44 2.07 -16.09
CA LYS A 108 -14.20 2.46 -14.90
C LYS A 108 -15.08 1.29 -14.47
N THR A 109 -14.85 0.83 -13.25
CA THR A 109 -15.57 -0.30 -12.66
C THR A 109 -16.58 0.21 -11.64
N ASP A 110 -17.86 -0.15 -11.83
CA ASP A 110 -18.87 0.09 -10.79
C ASP A 110 -18.68 -0.90 -9.65
N LEU A 111 -18.23 -0.40 -8.50
CA LEU A 111 -18.02 -1.21 -7.31
C LEU A 111 -19.29 -1.86 -6.77
N GLY A 112 -20.47 -1.30 -7.07
CA GLY A 112 -21.74 -1.89 -6.65
C GLY A 112 -21.98 -3.27 -7.26
N SER A 113 -21.78 -3.38 -8.56
CA SER A 113 -22.02 -4.58 -9.37
C SER A 113 -20.80 -5.46 -9.61
N ALA A 114 -19.56 -4.96 -9.36
CA ALA A 114 -18.35 -5.68 -9.65
C ALA A 114 -18.20 -6.97 -8.85
N SER A 115 -17.78 -8.05 -9.53
CA SER A 115 -17.39 -9.29 -8.88
C SER A 115 -15.99 -9.18 -8.25
N ARG A 116 -15.66 -10.13 -7.35
CA ARG A 116 -14.32 -10.25 -6.78
C ARG A 116 -13.25 -10.37 -7.87
N GLU A 117 -13.49 -11.21 -8.87
CA GLU A 117 -12.56 -11.50 -9.96
C GLU A 117 -12.27 -10.25 -10.81
N GLN A 118 -13.28 -9.41 -11.05
CA GLN A 118 -13.11 -8.15 -11.75
C GLN A 118 -12.23 -7.19 -10.94
N ILE A 119 -12.47 -7.08 -9.62
CA ILE A 119 -11.65 -6.25 -8.73
C ILE A 119 -10.20 -6.77 -8.66
N VAL A 120 -10.00 -8.08 -8.47
CA VAL A 120 -8.67 -8.70 -8.47
C VAL A 120 -7.95 -8.41 -9.80
N SER A 121 -8.62 -8.60 -10.94
CA SER A 121 -8.05 -8.31 -12.26
C SER A 121 -7.66 -6.84 -12.41
N LEU A 122 -8.49 -5.91 -11.95
CA LEU A 122 -8.19 -4.48 -11.99
C LEU A 122 -6.97 -4.13 -11.13
N LEU A 123 -6.92 -4.60 -9.89
CA LEU A 123 -5.80 -4.35 -8.98
C LEU A 123 -4.48 -4.95 -9.50
N LEU A 124 -4.53 -6.11 -10.15
CA LEU A 124 -3.35 -6.73 -10.77
C LEU A 124 -2.85 -5.92 -11.96
N ARG A 125 -3.74 -5.54 -12.88
CA ARG A 125 -3.38 -4.78 -14.08
C ARG A 125 -2.88 -3.36 -13.74
N SER A 126 -3.47 -2.72 -12.74
CA SER A 126 -3.08 -1.37 -12.33
C SER A 126 -1.80 -1.33 -11.47
N GLY A 127 -1.20 -2.47 -11.12
CA GLY A 127 -0.02 -2.52 -10.26
C GLY A 127 -0.29 -2.19 -8.80
N LEU A 128 -1.55 -2.20 -8.36
CA LEU A 128 -1.92 -1.96 -6.96
C LEU A 128 -1.89 -3.24 -6.10
N TRP A 129 -1.99 -4.41 -6.73
CA TRP A 129 -1.99 -5.69 -6.02
C TRP A 129 -0.77 -5.92 -5.13
N PRO A 130 0.48 -5.54 -5.51
CA PRO A 130 1.67 -5.70 -4.67
C PRO A 130 1.60 -5.01 -3.30
N MET A 131 0.67 -4.06 -3.10
CA MET A 131 0.45 -3.39 -1.81
C MET A 131 -0.37 -4.25 -0.83
N ILE A 132 -0.94 -5.37 -1.28
CA ILE A 132 -1.71 -6.29 -0.43
C ILE A 132 -0.78 -7.39 0.07
N VAL A 133 -0.52 -7.38 1.37
CA VAL A 133 0.43 -8.27 2.03
C VAL A 133 -0.31 -9.39 2.77
N GLN A 134 0.08 -10.63 2.49
CA GLN A 134 -0.45 -11.83 3.16
C GLN A 134 0.27 -12.07 4.49
N ARG A 135 -0.49 -12.20 5.55
CA ARG A 135 0.04 -12.57 6.88
C ARG A 135 -0.22 -14.05 7.15
N PRO A 136 0.66 -14.70 7.93
CA PRO A 136 1.80 -14.17 8.71
C PRO A 136 3.10 -13.98 7.92
N TYR A 137 3.18 -14.42 6.68
CA TYR A 137 4.43 -14.53 5.91
C TYR A 137 5.04 -13.18 5.49
N GLY A 138 4.24 -12.11 5.41
CA GLY A 138 4.72 -10.78 5.00
C GLY A 138 5.04 -10.65 3.51
N ILE A 139 4.55 -11.56 2.68
CA ILE A 139 4.73 -11.58 1.23
C ILE A 139 3.52 -10.98 0.52
N ILE A 140 3.65 -10.67 -0.77
CA ILE A 140 2.51 -10.26 -1.60
C ILE A 140 1.46 -11.36 -1.59
N ALA A 141 0.20 -10.99 -1.39
CA ALA A 141 -0.91 -11.94 -1.34
C ALA A 141 -1.07 -12.71 -2.66
N ASP A 142 -1.35 -14.01 -2.59
CA ASP A 142 -1.69 -14.77 -3.78
C ASP A 142 -3.08 -14.33 -4.28
N PRO A 143 -3.21 -13.89 -5.55
CA PRO A 143 -4.49 -13.46 -6.10
C PRO A 143 -5.55 -14.56 -6.18
N SER A 144 -5.15 -15.82 -6.15
CA SER A 144 -6.05 -16.98 -6.16
C SER A 144 -6.64 -17.28 -4.79
N ASP A 145 -5.98 -16.84 -3.71
CA ASP A 145 -6.44 -17.08 -2.35
C ASP A 145 -7.58 -16.13 -1.98
N THR A 146 -8.49 -16.63 -1.16
CA THR A 146 -9.56 -15.82 -0.55
C THR A 146 -9.23 -15.60 0.93
N PRO A 147 -8.88 -14.37 1.34
CA PRO A 147 -8.49 -14.13 2.72
C PRO A 147 -9.67 -14.26 3.69
N LYS A 148 -9.40 -14.75 4.91
CA LYS A 148 -10.35 -14.80 6.02
C LYS A 148 -10.88 -13.40 6.37
N ALA A 149 -9.98 -12.40 6.38
CA ALA A 149 -10.28 -11.01 6.69
C ALA A 149 -9.23 -10.09 6.07
N VAL A 150 -9.54 -8.79 5.97
CA VAL A 150 -8.60 -7.76 5.56
C VAL A 150 -8.38 -6.79 6.73
N PHE A 151 -7.12 -6.47 7.00
CA PHE A 151 -6.72 -5.55 8.06
C PHE A 151 -6.05 -4.31 7.47
N ILE A 152 -6.54 -3.15 7.86
CA ILE A 152 -6.02 -1.84 7.47
C ILE A 152 -5.56 -1.12 8.73
N SER A 153 -4.27 -0.76 8.80
CA SER A 153 -3.77 0.08 9.88
C SER A 153 -3.75 1.54 9.42
N ALA A 154 -4.55 2.38 10.08
CA ALA A 154 -4.60 3.81 9.83
C ALA A 154 -3.73 4.61 10.81
N PHE A 155 -2.73 3.98 11.42
CA PHE A 155 -1.68 4.66 12.19
C PHE A 155 -0.41 3.80 12.22
N ASP A 156 0.70 4.46 12.45
CA ASP A 156 1.97 3.82 12.76
C ASP A 156 2.43 4.26 14.16
N SER A 157 3.22 3.43 14.80
CA SER A 157 3.82 3.70 16.11
C SER A 157 5.35 3.80 16.06
N ALA A 158 5.94 3.72 14.87
CA ALA A 158 7.36 3.95 14.68
C ALA A 158 7.73 5.43 14.92
N PRO A 159 8.94 5.73 15.42
CA PRO A 159 9.42 7.10 15.49
C PRO A 159 9.40 7.78 14.13
N LEU A 160 9.00 9.04 14.06
CA LEU A 160 8.89 9.84 12.83
C LEU A 160 7.88 9.32 11.80
N ALA A 161 7.03 8.37 12.15
CA ALA A 161 5.94 7.96 11.29
C ALA A 161 4.97 9.13 11.04
N PRO A 162 4.40 9.24 9.82
CA PRO A 162 3.44 10.30 9.52
C PRO A 162 2.15 10.13 10.35
N ASP A 163 1.52 11.25 10.69
CA ASP A 163 0.17 11.21 11.27
C ASP A 163 -0.86 11.02 10.16
N TYR A 164 -1.40 9.81 10.07
CA TYR A 164 -2.39 9.50 9.03
C TYR A 164 -3.71 10.29 9.18
N ASN A 165 -4.05 10.78 10.39
CA ASN A 165 -5.23 11.64 10.54
C ASN A 165 -5.02 12.98 9.83
N PHE A 166 -3.80 13.53 9.91
CA PHE A 166 -3.43 14.73 9.18
C PHE A 166 -3.37 14.48 7.67
N VAL A 167 -2.64 13.44 7.24
CA VAL A 167 -2.42 13.12 5.82
C VAL A 167 -3.73 12.78 5.10
N LEU A 168 -4.62 12.01 5.74
CA LEU A 168 -5.87 11.53 5.13
C LEU A 168 -7.08 12.44 5.38
N LYS A 169 -6.91 13.58 6.01
CA LYS A 169 -8.01 14.48 6.40
C LYS A 169 -8.90 14.90 5.22
N ALA A 170 -8.30 15.15 4.06
CA ALA A 170 -9.01 15.52 2.83
C ALA A 170 -9.44 14.32 1.95
N GLU A 171 -8.99 13.11 2.29
CA GLU A 171 -9.08 11.93 1.43
C GLU A 171 -10.22 10.96 1.81
N GLN A 172 -11.21 11.43 2.56
CA GLN A 172 -12.31 10.59 3.07
C GLN A 172 -13.01 9.78 1.97
N LYS A 173 -13.29 10.41 0.82
CA LYS A 173 -13.96 9.74 -0.30
C LYS A 173 -13.09 8.62 -0.89
N ASN A 174 -11.81 8.88 -1.07
CA ASN A 174 -10.85 7.91 -1.61
C ASN A 174 -10.64 6.75 -0.63
N LEU A 175 -10.55 7.05 0.68
CA LEU A 175 -10.44 6.04 1.73
C LEU A 175 -11.68 5.13 1.78
N GLN A 176 -12.90 5.70 1.65
CA GLN A 176 -14.14 4.92 1.58
C GLN A 176 -14.13 4.02 0.34
N THR A 177 -13.74 4.53 -0.82
CA THR A 177 -13.61 3.73 -2.04
C THR A 177 -12.62 2.57 -1.84
N GLY A 178 -11.48 2.82 -1.20
CA GLY A 178 -10.52 1.78 -0.86
C GLY A 178 -11.10 0.69 0.05
N ILE A 179 -11.88 1.05 1.06
CA ILE A 179 -12.58 0.09 1.92
C ILE A 179 -13.60 -0.73 1.12
N ASP A 180 -14.37 -0.09 0.24
CA ASP A 180 -15.36 -0.78 -0.59
C ASP A 180 -14.70 -1.79 -1.54
N VAL A 181 -13.53 -1.46 -2.08
CA VAL A 181 -12.68 -2.39 -2.87
C VAL A 181 -12.22 -3.56 -1.99
N MET A 182 -11.66 -3.29 -0.81
CA MET A 182 -11.15 -4.34 0.09
C MET A 182 -12.25 -5.30 0.55
N ARG A 183 -13.47 -4.81 0.73
CA ARG A 183 -14.64 -5.66 1.05
C ARG A 183 -14.99 -6.67 -0.02
N LYS A 184 -14.67 -6.38 -1.29
CA LYS A 184 -14.88 -7.32 -2.40
C LYS A 184 -13.85 -8.47 -2.41
N LEU A 185 -12.72 -8.32 -1.73
CA LEU A 185 -11.66 -9.33 -1.73
C LEU A 185 -11.89 -10.47 -0.75
N THR A 186 -12.75 -10.28 0.27
CA THR A 186 -13.00 -11.25 1.32
C THR A 186 -14.49 -11.45 1.58
N PRO A 187 -14.96 -12.68 1.87
CA PRO A 187 -16.30 -12.90 2.43
C PRO A 187 -16.37 -12.55 3.91
N GLY A 188 -15.23 -12.35 4.56
CA GLY A 188 -15.10 -11.99 5.96
C GLY A 188 -15.20 -10.49 6.20
N LYS A 189 -14.51 -10.04 7.24
CA LYS A 189 -14.56 -8.65 7.68
C LYS A 189 -13.37 -7.83 7.17
N VAL A 190 -13.60 -6.53 7.00
CA VAL A 190 -12.53 -5.54 6.87
C VAL A 190 -12.39 -4.85 8.22
N HIS A 191 -11.20 -4.91 8.81
CA HIS A 191 -10.87 -4.29 10.08
C HIS A 191 -10.04 -3.04 9.83
N LEU A 192 -10.43 -1.92 10.46
CA LEU A 192 -9.70 -0.66 10.42
C LEU A 192 -9.20 -0.32 11.82
N SER A 193 -7.88 -0.29 11.98
CA SER A 193 -7.24 0.04 13.26
C SER A 193 -6.83 1.49 13.30
N VAL A 194 -7.18 2.19 14.38
CA VAL A 194 -6.85 3.59 14.61
C VAL A 194 -6.20 3.76 15.97
N ARG A 195 -5.42 4.84 16.16
CA ARG A 195 -4.92 5.20 17.49
C ARG A 195 -6.08 5.69 18.36
N ALA A 196 -6.20 5.19 19.58
CA ALA A 196 -7.32 5.49 20.47
C ALA A 196 -7.55 6.99 20.71
N LYS A 197 -6.48 7.80 20.76
CA LYS A 197 -6.58 9.27 20.87
C LYS A 197 -7.18 9.95 19.64
N ALA A 198 -7.20 9.25 18.51
CA ALA A 198 -7.65 9.75 17.22
C ALA A 198 -8.97 9.11 16.76
N GLU A 199 -9.61 8.29 17.61
CA GLU A 199 -10.85 7.56 17.25
C GLU A 199 -11.97 8.52 16.74
N GLY A 200 -12.07 9.72 17.31
CA GLY A 200 -13.04 10.72 16.87
C GLY A 200 -12.58 11.65 15.74
N GLN A 201 -11.33 11.51 15.28
CA GLN A 201 -10.76 12.36 14.23
C GLN A 201 -10.81 11.70 12.86
N MET A 202 -10.90 10.37 12.83
CA MET A 202 -11.09 9.64 11.57
C MET A 202 -12.52 9.83 11.07
N PRO A 203 -12.71 10.03 9.77
CA PRO A 203 -14.04 10.09 9.18
C PRO A 203 -14.80 8.79 9.44
N SER A 204 -16.12 8.90 9.57
CA SER A 204 -16.98 7.72 9.66
C SER A 204 -16.96 6.95 8.34
N LEU A 205 -16.37 5.77 8.35
CA LEU A 205 -16.20 4.90 7.18
C LEU A 205 -17.16 3.71 7.30
N LYS A 206 -17.89 3.43 6.23
CA LYS A 206 -18.85 2.33 6.17
C LYS A 206 -18.15 1.04 5.73
N GLY A 207 -18.57 -0.09 6.29
CA GLY A 207 -18.13 -1.40 5.83
C GLY A 207 -16.81 -1.90 6.38
N ALA A 208 -16.21 -1.19 7.34
CA ALA A 208 -15.09 -1.66 8.14
C ALA A 208 -15.45 -1.66 9.63
N GLU A 209 -14.94 -2.65 10.36
CA GLU A 209 -15.02 -2.66 11.83
C GLU A 209 -13.86 -1.82 12.39
N LEU A 210 -14.19 -0.80 13.15
CA LEU A 210 -13.24 0.10 13.75
C LEU A 210 -12.69 -0.47 15.07
N HIS A 211 -11.36 -0.50 15.21
CA HIS A 211 -10.65 -0.91 16.40
C HIS A 211 -9.73 0.20 16.89
N ALA A 212 -9.91 0.63 18.14
CA ALA A 212 -9.08 1.65 18.77
C ALA A 212 -7.93 1.00 19.55
N PHE A 213 -6.70 1.38 19.24
CA PHE A 213 -5.50 0.84 19.88
C PHE A 213 -4.75 1.90 20.69
N ALA A 214 -4.29 1.50 21.88
CA ALA A 214 -3.44 2.32 22.75
C ALA A 214 -2.17 1.54 23.15
N GLY A 215 -1.11 2.26 23.47
CA GLY A 215 0.15 1.67 23.94
C GLY A 215 1.34 2.19 23.15
N LYS A 216 2.50 1.63 23.50
CA LYS A 216 3.80 1.92 22.90
C LYS A 216 4.01 1.09 21.61
N HIS A 217 5.05 1.41 20.85
CA HIS A 217 5.49 0.56 19.75
C HIS A 217 5.71 -0.88 20.27
N PRO A 218 5.21 -1.93 19.61
CA PRO A 218 4.77 -2.01 18.21
C PRO A 218 3.24 -1.97 17.98
N VAL A 219 2.49 -1.21 18.78
CA VAL A 219 1.03 -1.16 18.68
C VAL A 219 0.51 -0.79 17.26
N GLY A 220 1.30 -0.04 16.48
CA GLY A 220 0.99 0.33 15.09
C GLY A 220 1.26 -0.77 14.07
N ASN A 221 1.93 -1.87 14.44
CA ASN A 221 2.21 -2.95 13.51
C ASN A 221 0.96 -3.78 13.25
N VAL A 222 0.57 -3.92 11.98
CA VAL A 222 -0.65 -4.64 11.59
C VAL A 222 -0.66 -6.10 12.08
N GLY A 223 0.48 -6.79 12.12
CA GLY A 223 0.57 -8.16 12.66
C GLY A 223 0.22 -8.23 14.15
N VAL A 224 0.58 -7.20 14.93
CA VAL A 224 0.19 -7.08 16.34
C VAL A 224 -1.30 -6.82 16.47
N GLN A 225 -1.85 -5.99 15.59
CA GLN A 225 -3.29 -5.70 15.56
C GLN A 225 -4.11 -6.94 15.22
N ILE A 226 -3.69 -7.72 14.22
CA ILE A 226 -4.30 -9.01 13.86
C ILE A 226 -4.35 -9.93 15.08
N HIS A 227 -3.22 -10.11 15.77
CA HIS A 227 -3.16 -10.98 16.95
C HIS A 227 -4.17 -10.62 18.05
N HIS A 228 -4.53 -9.35 18.18
CA HIS A 228 -5.45 -8.89 19.22
C HIS A 228 -6.92 -8.82 18.77
N VAL A 229 -7.18 -8.82 17.48
CA VAL A 229 -8.55 -8.68 16.91
C VAL A 229 -9.09 -10.03 16.46
N ASP A 230 -8.32 -10.75 15.65
CA ASP A 230 -8.74 -12.02 15.04
C ASP A 230 -7.50 -12.86 14.68
N PRO A 231 -6.88 -13.51 15.67
CA PRO A 231 -5.65 -14.28 15.55
C PRO A 231 -5.80 -15.54 14.67
#